data_144917f62f06a1a6fac1d75098d2d58a
#
_entry.id   144917f62f06a1a6fac1d75098d2d58a
#
_cell.length_a   1.000
_cell.length_b   1.000
_cell.length_c   1.000
_cell.angle_alpha   90.00
_cell.angle_beta   90.00
_cell.angle_gamma   90.00
#
_symmetry.space_group_name_H-M   'P 1'
#
loop_
_entity.id
_entity.type
_entity.pdbx_description
1 polymer ?
#
loop_
_entity_poly.entity_id
_entity_poly.type
_entity_poly.pdbx_seq_one_letter_code
_entity_poly.pdbx_strand_id
1 'polypeptide(L)'
;MGLKLFNDLADFQIPEVEALLKLARRLQTSPEPRALEGKVLALLFLSPSLRTLSSFQAAMVRLGGGSFVISPDMSIHGLETRSGIVMDGVAAEHLREAIPVISSYGDALGIRAFANRVNLAADLADTEFLGMRELAKVPLINMESAIQHPCQSLADWKTLDELQVPKKGGKFVLSWSWHPKALPLAVPSATLHMAAMRGMDVTVVRPDGFELPPSIMDKARHAASLSGGSVRETNQRAEAYEGAHVIYAKEWASTKHYGDRVADQKLREPLQDWIVDEPSFATAQPSARFMHCLPVRRGVAVTDRILDGPRSVVIHEAQNRMWGQMAVVYQMMGPGV
;
A
#
# COMPACT_ATOMS: atom_id res chain seq x y z
N MET A 1 -2.48 -2.64 -25.88
CA MET A 1 -1.66 -3.64 -25.20
C MET A 1 -2.01 -3.61 -23.73
N GLY A 2 -2.40 -4.74 -23.14
CA GLY A 2 -2.85 -4.79 -21.75
C GLY A 2 -1.73 -4.56 -20.72
N LEU A 3 -2.13 -4.19 -19.53
CA LEU A 3 -1.23 -4.01 -18.39
C LEU A 3 -0.57 -5.34 -18.02
N LYS A 4 0.75 -5.42 -18.05
CA LYS A 4 1.51 -6.64 -17.74
C LYS A 4 2.05 -6.66 -16.31
N LEU A 5 2.21 -5.49 -15.72
CA LEU A 5 2.75 -5.35 -14.37
C LEU A 5 2.08 -4.15 -13.66
N PHE A 6 1.58 -4.40 -12.46
CA PHE A 6 1.14 -3.35 -11.54
C PHE A 6 1.96 -3.45 -10.26
N ASN A 7 3.13 -2.81 -10.25
CA ASN A 7 4.10 -2.91 -9.17
C ASN A 7 4.18 -1.66 -8.29
N ASP A 8 4.18 -0.49 -8.90
CA ASP A 8 4.31 0.80 -8.22
C ASP A 8 3.58 1.88 -9.05
N LEU A 9 2.98 2.88 -8.40
CA LEU A 9 2.42 4.02 -9.15
C LEU A 9 3.52 4.83 -9.87
N ALA A 10 4.76 4.77 -9.41
CA ALA A 10 5.90 5.39 -10.08
C ALA A 10 6.22 4.79 -11.47
N ASP A 11 5.72 3.59 -11.76
CA ASP A 11 5.86 2.96 -13.07
C ASP A 11 4.93 3.58 -14.13
N PHE A 12 4.04 4.49 -13.72
CA PHE A 12 3.00 5.10 -14.55
C PHE A 12 3.20 6.61 -14.65
N GLN A 13 2.79 7.16 -15.79
CA GLN A 13 2.60 8.61 -15.91
C GLN A 13 1.26 9.01 -15.24
N ILE A 14 1.15 10.26 -14.78
CA ILE A 14 -0.07 10.76 -14.14
C ILE A 14 -1.34 10.48 -14.96
N PRO A 15 -1.37 10.72 -16.30
CA PRO A 15 -2.55 10.40 -17.10
C PRO A 15 -2.93 8.91 -17.11
N GLU A 16 -1.97 8.00 -16.98
CA GLU A 16 -2.24 6.56 -16.91
C GLU A 16 -2.90 6.18 -15.58
N VAL A 17 -2.42 6.75 -14.46
CA VAL A 17 -3.08 6.60 -13.15
C VAL A 17 -4.49 7.18 -13.19
N GLU A 18 -4.68 8.36 -13.76
CA GLU A 18 -5.99 8.98 -13.92
C GLU A 18 -6.94 8.14 -14.81
N ALA A 19 -6.42 7.47 -15.82
CA ALA A 19 -7.18 6.52 -16.64
C ALA A 19 -7.65 5.31 -15.83
N LEU A 20 -6.80 4.73 -14.97
CA LEU A 20 -7.18 3.66 -14.02
C LEU A 20 -8.25 4.15 -13.04
N LEU A 21 -8.11 5.35 -12.49
CA LEU A 21 -9.09 5.94 -11.59
C LEU A 21 -10.44 6.20 -12.29
N LYS A 22 -10.41 6.66 -13.53
CA LYS A 22 -11.62 6.83 -14.36
C LYS A 22 -12.29 5.49 -14.63
N LEU A 23 -11.51 4.46 -14.95
CA LEU A 23 -12.02 3.09 -15.12
C LEU A 23 -12.63 2.55 -13.82
N ALA A 24 -11.98 2.75 -12.67
CA ALA A 24 -12.52 2.33 -11.37
C ALA A 24 -13.88 2.98 -11.08
N ARG A 25 -14.03 4.28 -11.34
CA ARG A 25 -15.32 5.00 -11.22
C ARG A 25 -16.36 4.50 -12.21
N ARG A 26 -15.98 4.24 -13.45
CA ARG A 26 -16.88 3.68 -14.46
C ARG A 26 -17.41 2.31 -14.03
N LEU A 27 -16.55 1.40 -13.60
CA LEU A 27 -16.96 0.06 -13.15
C LEU A 27 -17.83 0.10 -11.88
N GLN A 28 -17.67 1.14 -11.05
CA GLN A 28 -18.51 1.36 -9.87
C GLN A 28 -19.94 1.79 -10.24
N THR A 29 -20.09 2.64 -11.25
CA THR A 29 -21.38 3.20 -11.67
C THR A 29 -22.05 2.42 -12.79
N SER A 30 -21.27 1.73 -13.63
CA SER A 30 -21.73 0.93 -14.77
C SER A 30 -21.02 -0.43 -14.75
N PRO A 31 -21.48 -1.39 -13.93
CA PRO A 31 -20.86 -2.70 -13.80
C PRO A 31 -20.82 -3.49 -15.11
N GLU A 32 -19.75 -4.24 -15.32
CA GLU A 32 -19.55 -5.13 -16.47
C GLU A 32 -19.37 -6.59 -15.97
N PRO A 33 -20.46 -7.28 -15.58
CA PRO A 33 -20.40 -8.55 -14.83
C PRO A 33 -19.91 -9.75 -15.65
N ARG A 34 -19.56 -9.57 -16.92
CA ARG A 34 -19.00 -10.60 -17.82
C ARG A 34 -17.63 -10.20 -18.39
N ALA A 35 -17.07 -9.09 -17.95
CA ALA A 35 -15.82 -8.58 -18.50
C ALA A 35 -14.63 -9.55 -18.33
N LEU A 36 -14.65 -10.39 -17.29
CA LEU A 36 -13.62 -11.40 -17.01
C LEU A 36 -14.19 -12.83 -17.01
N GLU A 37 -15.26 -13.09 -17.78
CA GLU A 37 -15.84 -14.44 -17.88
C GLU A 37 -14.77 -15.45 -18.35
N GLY A 38 -14.61 -16.55 -17.59
CA GLY A 38 -13.61 -17.58 -17.84
C GLY A 38 -12.18 -17.21 -17.42
N LYS A 39 -11.94 -16.01 -16.88
CA LYS A 39 -10.62 -15.59 -16.40
C LYS A 39 -10.40 -15.94 -14.93
N VAL A 40 -9.17 -16.31 -14.60
CA VAL A 40 -8.77 -16.74 -13.26
C VAL A 40 -7.60 -15.88 -12.74
N LEU A 41 -7.77 -15.31 -11.55
CA LEU A 41 -6.70 -14.62 -10.82
C LEU A 41 -6.14 -15.54 -9.73
N ALA A 42 -4.86 -15.88 -9.84
CA ALA A 42 -4.13 -16.54 -8.77
C ALA A 42 -3.67 -15.52 -7.71
N LEU A 43 -3.83 -15.82 -6.42
CA LEU A 43 -3.47 -14.95 -5.32
C LEU A 43 -2.52 -15.67 -4.35
N LEU A 44 -1.23 -15.31 -4.37
CA LEU A 44 -0.20 -15.84 -3.47
C LEU A 44 -0.01 -14.89 -2.28
N PHE A 45 -0.34 -15.36 -1.07
CA PHE A 45 -0.19 -14.63 0.17
C PHE A 45 0.93 -15.20 1.02
N LEU A 46 2.14 -14.68 0.92
CA LEU A 46 3.22 -14.95 1.87
C LEU A 46 3.04 -14.16 3.18
N SER A 47 2.12 -13.20 3.18
CA SER A 47 1.73 -12.42 4.36
C SER A 47 0.21 -12.23 4.35
N PRO A 48 -0.50 -12.46 5.48
CA PRO A 48 -1.96 -12.42 5.53
C PRO A 48 -2.52 -11.00 5.35
N SER A 49 -3.72 -10.90 4.78
CA SER A 49 -4.48 -9.65 4.73
C SER A 49 -5.96 -9.89 4.45
N LEU A 50 -6.81 -9.57 5.43
CA LEU A 50 -8.26 -9.63 5.28
C LEU A 50 -8.76 -8.79 4.08
N ARG A 51 -8.36 -7.52 4.02
CA ARG A 51 -8.84 -6.58 2.99
C ARG A 51 -8.37 -6.92 1.60
N THR A 52 -7.09 -7.26 1.43
CA THR A 52 -6.54 -7.62 0.13
C THR A 52 -7.18 -8.88 -0.42
N LEU A 53 -7.34 -9.92 0.42
CA LEU A 53 -8.01 -11.16 0.06
C LEU A 53 -9.46 -10.88 -0.39
N SER A 54 -10.27 -10.30 0.51
CA SER A 54 -11.69 -10.10 0.26
C SER A 54 -11.94 -9.17 -0.93
N SER A 55 -11.15 -8.09 -1.08
CA SER A 55 -11.36 -7.10 -2.14
C SER A 55 -11.01 -7.64 -3.53
N PHE A 56 -9.94 -8.45 -3.69
CA PHE A 56 -9.63 -9.08 -4.97
C PHE A 56 -10.65 -10.16 -5.35
N GLN A 57 -11.04 -11.01 -4.40
CA GLN A 57 -12.07 -12.01 -4.67
C GLN A 57 -13.40 -11.35 -5.06
N ALA A 58 -13.84 -10.34 -4.33
CA ALA A 58 -15.04 -9.59 -4.66
C ALA A 58 -14.94 -8.87 -6.03
N ALA A 59 -13.78 -8.32 -6.36
CA ALA A 59 -13.52 -7.68 -7.65
C ALA A 59 -13.66 -8.68 -8.80
N MET A 60 -13.04 -9.87 -8.69
CA MET A 60 -13.13 -10.91 -9.70
C MET A 60 -14.56 -11.41 -9.91
N VAL A 61 -15.28 -11.72 -8.82
CA VAL A 61 -16.67 -12.16 -8.88
C VAL A 61 -17.57 -11.10 -9.54
N ARG A 62 -17.39 -9.82 -9.20
CA ARG A 62 -18.17 -8.72 -9.82
C ARG A 62 -17.91 -8.51 -11.30
N LEU A 63 -16.77 -8.97 -11.80
CA LEU A 63 -16.40 -8.94 -13.22
C LEU A 63 -16.70 -10.27 -13.96
N GLY A 64 -17.25 -11.28 -13.25
CA GLY A 64 -17.58 -12.59 -13.82
C GLY A 64 -16.42 -13.57 -13.91
N GLY A 65 -15.27 -13.23 -13.33
CA GLY A 65 -14.10 -14.12 -13.24
C GLY A 65 -14.04 -14.91 -11.94
N GLY A 66 -13.05 -15.79 -11.86
CA GLY A 66 -12.72 -16.58 -10.68
C GLY A 66 -11.40 -16.18 -10.05
N SER A 67 -11.16 -16.66 -8.82
CA SER A 67 -9.86 -16.56 -8.17
C SER A 67 -9.62 -17.74 -7.25
N PHE A 68 -8.36 -18.13 -7.09
CA PHE A 68 -7.93 -19.05 -6.04
C PHE A 68 -6.82 -18.43 -5.20
N VAL A 69 -6.72 -18.87 -3.95
CA VAL A 69 -5.80 -18.31 -2.96
C VAL A 69 -4.85 -19.39 -2.49
N ILE A 70 -3.58 -19.05 -2.45
CA ILE A 70 -2.51 -19.88 -1.87
C ILE A 70 -1.92 -19.08 -0.69
N SER A 71 -1.95 -19.70 0.49
CA SER A 71 -1.30 -19.19 1.70
C SER A 71 -0.52 -20.33 2.34
N PRO A 72 0.79 -20.18 2.57
CA PRO A 72 1.62 -21.21 3.17
C PRO A 72 1.10 -21.74 4.50
N ASP A 73 0.46 -20.88 5.28
CA ASP A 73 -0.07 -21.21 6.61
C ASP A 73 -1.36 -22.05 6.58
N MET A 74 -2.02 -22.17 5.42
CA MET A 74 -3.35 -22.75 5.32
C MET A 74 -3.47 -23.93 4.34
N SER A 75 -2.61 -24.06 3.35
CA SER A 75 -2.87 -24.95 2.22
C SER A 75 -1.66 -25.71 1.68
N ILE A 76 -0.43 -25.41 2.11
CA ILE A 76 0.78 -26.03 1.57
C ILE A 76 1.86 -26.25 2.64
N HIS A 77 2.75 -27.19 2.38
CA HIS A 77 3.91 -27.52 3.22
C HIS A 77 5.00 -26.45 3.12
N GLY A 78 4.78 -25.25 3.60
CA GLY A 78 5.77 -24.17 3.60
C GLY A 78 6.46 -23.91 2.24
N LEU A 79 6.72 -22.67 1.91
CA LEU A 79 7.47 -22.30 0.72
C LEU A 79 8.88 -21.83 1.12
N GLU A 80 9.89 -22.35 0.46
CA GLU A 80 11.25 -21.83 0.56
C GLU A 80 11.42 -20.66 -0.42
N THR A 81 11.84 -19.52 0.14
CA THR A 81 12.00 -18.27 -0.62
C THR A 81 13.48 -17.97 -0.95
N ARG A 82 14.41 -18.57 -0.21
CA ARG A 82 15.84 -18.27 -0.30
C ARG A 82 16.48 -19.02 -1.46
N SER A 83 17.21 -18.31 -2.31
CA SER A 83 17.94 -18.92 -3.42
C SER A 83 19.21 -19.64 -2.96
N GLY A 84 19.56 -20.77 -3.63
CA GLY A 84 20.84 -21.47 -3.47
C GLY A 84 21.00 -22.28 -2.20
N ILE A 85 19.93 -22.56 -1.48
CA ILE A 85 19.97 -23.41 -0.28
C ILE A 85 19.72 -24.88 -0.61
N VAL A 86 20.17 -25.78 0.27
CA VAL A 86 19.76 -27.18 0.29
C VAL A 86 18.43 -27.27 1.02
N MET A 87 17.42 -27.90 0.39
CA MET A 87 16.08 -28.01 0.95
C MET A 87 15.94 -29.25 1.85
N ASP A 88 16.72 -29.31 2.92
CA ASP A 88 16.69 -30.36 3.95
C ASP A 88 15.88 -29.96 5.22
N GLY A 89 15.20 -28.80 5.16
CA GLY A 89 14.39 -28.26 6.24
C GLY A 89 12.90 -28.61 6.11
N VAL A 90 12.03 -27.77 6.70
CA VAL A 90 10.59 -28.00 6.78
C VAL A 90 9.86 -27.67 5.48
N ALA A 91 10.36 -26.72 4.69
CA ALA A 91 9.72 -26.33 3.43
C ALA A 91 9.89 -27.44 2.38
N ALA A 92 8.77 -27.90 1.81
CA ALA A 92 8.77 -28.98 0.83
C ALA A 92 8.81 -28.47 -0.63
N GLU A 93 8.56 -27.18 -0.85
CA GLU A 93 8.47 -26.58 -2.19
C GLU A 93 9.23 -25.26 -2.24
N HIS A 94 9.89 -24.99 -3.37
CA HIS A 94 10.61 -23.74 -3.59
C HIS A 94 9.82 -22.79 -4.50
N LEU A 95 9.96 -21.48 -4.32
CA LEU A 95 9.29 -20.47 -5.16
C LEU A 95 9.64 -20.58 -6.65
N ARG A 96 10.80 -21.13 -7.00
CA ARG A 96 11.24 -21.33 -8.39
C ARG A 96 10.36 -22.32 -9.17
N GLU A 97 9.78 -23.28 -8.49
CA GLU A 97 8.81 -24.23 -9.06
C GLU A 97 7.39 -23.75 -8.83
N ALA A 98 7.05 -23.30 -7.61
CA ALA A 98 5.71 -22.90 -7.23
C ALA A 98 5.15 -21.75 -8.08
N ILE A 99 5.91 -20.66 -8.29
CA ILE A 99 5.41 -19.50 -9.04
C ILE A 99 5.12 -19.80 -10.50
N PRO A 100 6.00 -20.49 -11.29
CA PRO A 100 5.66 -20.94 -12.64
C PRO A 100 4.45 -21.86 -12.71
N VAL A 101 4.30 -22.80 -11.75
CA VAL A 101 3.15 -23.71 -11.68
C VAL A 101 1.87 -22.94 -11.41
N ILE A 102 1.85 -22.08 -10.38
CA ILE A 102 0.70 -21.22 -10.06
C ILE A 102 0.34 -20.32 -11.26
N SER A 103 1.35 -19.78 -11.94
CA SER A 103 1.15 -18.95 -13.14
C SER A 103 0.48 -19.74 -14.28
N SER A 104 0.68 -21.05 -14.36
CA SER A 104 0.05 -21.89 -15.41
C SER A 104 -1.45 -22.13 -15.18
N TYR A 105 -1.94 -21.88 -13.97
CA TYR A 105 -3.34 -22.08 -13.59
C TYR A 105 -4.17 -20.80 -13.64
N GLY A 106 -3.53 -19.63 -13.81
CA GLY A 106 -4.20 -18.34 -13.83
C GLY A 106 -3.87 -17.51 -15.06
N ASP A 107 -4.75 -16.55 -15.37
CA ASP A 107 -4.52 -15.53 -16.41
C ASP A 107 -3.72 -14.33 -15.88
N ALA A 108 -3.68 -14.16 -14.56
CA ALA A 108 -2.86 -13.18 -13.85
C ALA A 108 -2.52 -13.68 -12.45
N LEU A 109 -1.46 -13.13 -11.85
CA LEU A 109 -0.96 -13.49 -10.52
C LEU A 109 -0.86 -12.24 -9.64
N GLY A 110 -1.41 -12.30 -8.44
CA GLY A 110 -1.15 -11.34 -7.37
C GLY A 110 -0.20 -11.93 -6.33
N ILE A 111 0.83 -11.20 -5.94
CA ILE A 111 1.77 -11.61 -4.87
C ILE A 111 1.75 -10.58 -3.75
N ARG A 112 1.64 -11.07 -2.51
CA ARG A 112 1.77 -10.27 -1.29
C ARG A 112 2.90 -10.84 -0.43
N ALA A 113 4.00 -10.09 -0.31
CA ALA A 113 5.20 -10.50 0.39
C ALA A 113 5.79 -9.32 1.17
N PHE A 114 5.64 -9.32 2.48
CA PHE A 114 6.20 -8.27 3.34
C PHE A 114 7.72 -8.34 3.42
N ALA A 115 8.32 -7.18 3.72
CA ALA A 115 9.68 -7.11 4.18
C ALA A 115 9.93 -8.04 5.35
N ASN A 116 11.02 -8.80 5.32
CA ASN A 116 11.46 -9.57 6.48
C ASN A 116 12.07 -8.69 7.58
N ARG A 117 12.43 -7.45 7.26
CA ARG A 117 12.98 -6.41 8.15
C ARG A 117 14.26 -6.86 8.86
N VAL A 118 15.14 -7.49 8.11
CA VAL A 118 16.47 -7.88 8.56
C VAL A 118 17.55 -7.00 7.93
N ASN A 119 17.42 -6.75 6.62
CA ASN A 119 18.38 -5.97 5.84
C ASN A 119 17.67 -4.81 5.12
N LEU A 120 17.91 -3.58 5.59
CA LEU A 120 17.28 -2.38 5.04
C LEU A 120 17.60 -2.20 3.54
N ALA A 121 18.84 -2.44 3.12
CA ALA A 121 19.21 -2.25 1.71
C ALA A 121 18.50 -3.24 0.79
N ALA A 122 18.36 -4.50 1.21
CA ALA A 122 17.62 -5.51 0.46
C ALA A 122 16.11 -5.19 0.39
N ASP A 123 15.52 -4.73 1.51
CA ASP A 123 14.12 -4.34 1.56
C ASP A 123 13.86 -3.07 0.73
N LEU A 124 14.76 -2.07 0.76
CA LEU A 124 14.67 -0.87 -0.09
C LEU A 124 14.80 -1.18 -1.58
N ALA A 125 15.61 -2.18 -1.93
CA ALA A 125 15.73 -2.68 -3.31
C ALA A 125 14.59 -3.62 -3.72
N ASP A 126 13.68 -3.96 -2.79
CA ASP A 126 12.56 -4.90 -3.00
C ASP A 126 12.99 -6.27 -3.58
N THR A 127 14.16 -6.74 -3.15
CA THR A 127 14.90 -7.86 -3.77
C THR A 127 14.08 -9.14 -3.82
N GLU A 128 13.34 -9.46 -2.75
CA GLU A 128 12.50 -10.66 -2.70
C GLU A 128 11.36 -10.61 -3.71
N PHE A 129 10.64 -9.48 -3.78
CA PHE A 129 9.54 -9.33 -4.72
C PHE A 129 10.03 -9.34 -6.18
N LEU A 130 11.13 -8.66 -6.47
CA LEU A 130 11.73 -8.67 -7.82
C LEU A 130 12.17 -10.08 -8.23
N GLY A 131 12.74 -10.86 -7.33
CA GLY A 131 13.06 -12.28 -7.60
C GLY A 131 11.82 -13.11 -7.93
N MET A 132 10.72 -12.91 -7.22
CA MET A 132 9.44 -13.59 -7.52
C MET A 132 8.83 -13.10 -8.84
N ARG A 133 8.95 -11.82 -9.15
CA ARG A 133 8.48 -11.23 -10.41
C ARG A 133 9.11 -11.88 -11.62
N GLU A 134 10.41 -12.19 -11.58
CA GLU A 134 11.12 -12.84 -12.69
C GLU A 134 10.60 -14.26 -12.97
N LEU A 135 10.05 -14.93 -11.97
CA LEU A 135 9.47 -16.27 -12.09
C LEU A 135 8.05 -16.27 -12.64
N ALA A 136 7.30 -15.15 -12.51
CA ALA A 136 5.94 -15.05 -13.00
C ALA A 136 5.87 -15.13 -14.53
N LYS A 137 4.93 -15.93 -15.07
CA LYS A 137 4.74 -16.15 -16.52
C LYS A 137 3.48 -15.48 -17.06
N VAL A 138 2.71 -14.85 -16.21
CA VAL A 138 1.47 -14.12 -16.50
C VAL A 138 1.56 -12.69 -15.98
N PRO A 139 0.64 -11.78 -16.34
CA PRO A 139 0.57 -10.45 -15.75
C PRO A 139 0.58 -10.48 -14.22
N LEU A 140 1.35 -9.58 -13.60
CA LEU A 140 1.63 -9.60 -12.17
C LEU A 140 1.12 -8.34 -11.47
N ILE A 141 0.51 -8.55 -10.29
CA ILE A 141 0.08 -7.50 -9.37
C ILE A 141 0.91 -7.59 -8.08
N ASN A 142 1.59 -6.51 -7.73
CA ASN A 142 2.12 -6.31 -6.40
C ASN A 142 0.97 -5.97 -5.44
N MET A 143 0.58 -6.92 -4.60
CA MET A 143 -0.48 -6.73 -3.61
C MET A 143 0.00 -6.04 -2.32
N GLU A 144 1.26 -6.08 -2.04
CA GLU A 144 2.13 -5.34 -1.12
C GLU A 144 3.48 -6.07 -1.03
N SER A 145 4.56 -5.35 -1.23
CA SER A 145 5.94 -5.85 -1.10
C SER A 145 6.66 -5.19 0.08
N ALA A 146 7.99 -5.25 0.12
CA ALA A 146 8.78 -4.64 1.19
C ALA A 146 8.62 -3.11 1.25
N ILE A 147 8.44 -2.46 0.09
CA ILE A 147 8.49 -1.00 -0.01
C ILE A 147 7.34 -0.39 -0.84
N GLN A 148 6.50 -1.22 -1.46
CA GLN A 148 5.41 -0.75 -2.32
C GLN A 148 4.07 -1.33 -1.91
N HIS A 149 3.01 -0.51 -2.05
CA HIS A 149 1.63 -0.96 -1.92
C HIS A 149 0.71 -0.24 -2.93
N PRO A 150 0.87 -0.50 -4.25
CA PRO A 150 0.21 0.25 -5.31
C PRO A 150 -1.32 0.19 -5.25
N CYS A 151 -1.87 -0.94 -4.79
CA CYS A 151 -3.33 -1.08 -4.62
C CYS A 151 -3.88 -0.15 -3.54
N GLN A 152 -3.10 0.13 -2.47
CA GLN A 152 -3.48 1.10 -1.45
C GLN A 152 -3.38 2.52 -2.01
N SER A 153 -2.26 2.86 -2.63
CA SER A 153 -2.05 4.18 -3.22
C SER A 153 -3.13 4.56 -4.25
N LEU A 154 -3.54 3.60 -5.09
CA LEU A 154 -4.62 3.85 -6.06
C LEU A 154 -5.97 4.09 -5.36
N ALA A 155 -6.26 3.38 -4.28
CA ALA A 155 -7.47 3.56 -3.48
C ALA A 155 -7.46 4.90 -2.73
N ASP A 156 -6.30 5.27 -2.17
CA ASP A 156 -6.12 6.54 -1.48
C ASP A 156 -6.34 7.72 -2.44
N TRP A 157 -5.74 7.68 -3.63
CA TRP A 157 -5.94 8.69 -4.66
C TRP A 157 -7.42 8.79 -5.06
N LYS A 158 -8.08 7.65 -5.32
CA LYS A 158 -9.51 7.62 -5.63
C LYS A 158 -10.35 8.27 -4.52
N THR A 159 -10.03 7.96 -3.26
CA THR A 159 -10.73 8.51 -2.09
C THR A 159 -10.55 10.02 -2.00
N LEU A 160 -9.33 10.52 -2.18
CA LEU A 160 -9.03 11.96 -2.17
C LEU A 160 -9.79 12.71 -3.29
N ASP A 161 -9.90 12.10 -4.47
CA ASP A 161 -10.65 12.70 -5.59
C ASP A 161 -12.16 12.74 -5.31
N GLU A 162 -12.74 11.67 -4.75
CA GLU A 162 -14.17 11.61 -4.40
C GLU A 162 -14.54 12.58 -3.29
N LEU A 163 -13.62 12.82 -2.37
CA LEU A 163 -13.77 13.81 -1.29
C LEU A 163 -13.43 15.24 -1.73
N GLN A 164 -13.08 15.42 -3.00
CA GLN A 164 -12.71 16.70 -3.59
C GLN A 164 -11.56 17.40 -2.84
N VAL A 165 -10.64 16.62 -2.27
CA VAL A 165 -9.44 17.17 -1.65
C VAL A 165 -8.59 17.84 -2.73
N PRO A 166 -8.18 19.11 -2.58
CA PRO A 166 -7.41 19.82 -3.59
C PRO A 166 -6.14 19.06 -3.98
N LYS A 167 -5.83 18.99 -5.28
CA LYS A 167 -4.55 18.49 -5.76
C LYS A 167 -3.49 19.57 -5.49
N LYS A 168 -3.54 20.67 -6.22
CA LYS A 168 -2.64 21.81 -6.04
C LYS A 168 -3.02 22.59 -4.78
N GLY A 169 -2.05 22.83 -3.89
CA GLY A 169 -2.24 23.49 -2.61
C GLY A 169 -2.99 22.64 -1.56
N GLY A 170 -3.31 21.39 -1.88
CA GLY A 170 -3.85 20.43 -0.92
C GLY A 170 -2.76 19.96 0.03
N LYS A 171 -2.87 20.24 1.33
CA LYS A 171 -1.87 19.84 2.31
C LYS A 171 -2.18 18.43 2.84
N PHE A 172 -1.26 17.50 2.58
CA PHE A 172 -1.32 16.12 3.03
C PHE A 172 -0.26 15.87 4.12
N VAL A 173 -0.66 15.40 5.27
CA VAL A 173 0.25 15.08 6.37
C VAL A 173 0.31 13.58 6.55
N LEU A 174 1.46 12.98 6.24
CA LEU A 174 1.78 11.61 6.62
C LEU A 174 2.37 11.63 8.02
N SER A 175 1.57 11.23 8.99
CA SER A 175 1.92 11.28 10.41
C SER A 175 2.37 9.91 10.90
N TRP A 176 3.62 9.83 11.39
CA TRP A 176 3.99 8.67 12.20
C TRP A 176 3.06 8.59 13.41
N SER A 177 2.63 7.38 13.73
CA SER A 177 1.86 7.09 14.93
C SER A 177 2.45 5.90 15.67
N TRP A 178 2.26 5.86 16.98
CA TRP A 178 2.87 4.82 17.80
C TRP A 178 2.28 3.45 17.52
N HIS A 179 3.13 2.41 17.63
CA HIS A 179 2.72 1.01 17.54
C HIS A 179 3.69 0.16 18.37
N PRO A 180 3.20 -0.90 19.09
CA PRO A 180 4.06 -1.76 19.93
C PRO A 180 5.07 -2.62 19.15
N LYS A 181 5.00 -2.63 17.82
CA LYS A 181 5.92 -3.38 16.95
C LYS A 181 6.41 -2.52 15.81
N ALA A 182 7.64 -2.74 15.37
CA ALA A 182 8.15 -2.21 14.12
C ALA A 182 7.31 -2.72 12.94
N LEU A 183 6.86 -1.81 12.05
CA LEU A 183 6.08 -2.16 10.86
C LEU A 183 6.85 -1.87 9.57
N PRO A 184 6.46 -2.48 8.42
CA PRO A 184 7.11 -2.24 7.13
C PRO A 184 7.06 -0.80 6.65
N LEU A 185 7.96 -0.46 5.72
CA LEU A 185 8.02 0.84 5.05
C LEU A 185 7.09 0.93 3.82
N ALA A 186 6.43 -0.15 3.42
CA ALA A 186 5.64 -0.21 2.20
C ALA A 186 4.56 0.86 2.10
N VAL A 187 3.70 0.97 3.12
CA VAL A 187 2.61 1.96 3.10
C VAL A 187 3.13 3.40 3.20
N PRO A 188 4.02 3.78 4.16
CA PRO A 188 4.49 5.16 4.21
C PRO A 188 5.21 5.57 2.93
N SER A 189 6.01 4.69 2.30
CA SER A 189 6.65 4.95 1.02
C SER A 189 5.63 5.17 -0.10
N ALA A 190 4.70 4.24 -0.27
CA ALA A 190 3.70 4.29 -1.33
C ALA A 190 2.72 5.46 -1.17
N THR A 191 2.27 5.75 0.06
CA THR A 191 1.36 6.87 0.36
C THR A 191 2.03 8.23 0.15
N LEU A 192 3.29 8.38 0.60
CA LEU A 192 4.07 9.59 0.39
C LEU A 192 4.24 9.88 -1.11
N HIS A 193 4.67 8.87 -1.88
CA HIS A 193 4.84 8.98 -3.32
C HIS A 193 3.53 9.32 -4.03
N MET A 194 2.44 8.64 -3.68
CA MET A 194 1.11 8.88 -4.26
C MET A 194 0.65 10.33 -4.05
N ALA A 195 0.73 10.84 -2.82
CA ALA A 195 0.30 12.21 -2.52
C ALA A 195 1.17 13.26 -3.24
N ALA A 196 2.48 13.02 -3.33
CA ALA A 196 3.41 13.84 -4.10
C ALA A 196 3.09 13.80 -5.61
N MET A 197 2.87 12.62 -6.18
CA MET A 197 2.52 12.44 -7.59
C MET A 197 1.16 13.08 -7.92
N ARG A 198 0.22 13.10 -6.97
CA ARG A 198 -1.08 13.77 -7.12
C ARG A 198 -0.96 15.30 -7.14
N GLY A 199 0.20 15.88 -6.81
CA GLY A 199 0.47 17.32 -6.81
C GLY A 199 0.14 18.03 -5.50
N MET A 200 0.12 17.30 -4.38
CA MET A 200 -0.15 17.85 -3.06
C MET A 200 1.11 18.37 -2.37
N ASP A 201 0.92 19.25 -1.38
CA ASP A 201 1.97 19.68 -0.47
C ASP A 201 2.05 18.67 0.69
N VAL A 202 3.05 17.81 0.64
CA VAL A 202 3.18 16.69 1.56
C VAL A 202 4.15 17.03 2.70
N THR A 203 3.70 16.84 3.93
CA THR A 203 4.55 16.89 5.12
C THR A 203 4.60 15.52 5.76
N VAL A 204 5.81 14.95 5.86
CA VAL A 204 6.06 13.78 6.72
C VAL A 204 6.36 14.29 8.12
N VAL A 205 5.54 13.93 9.09
CA VAL A 205 5.79 14.27 10.50
C VAL A 205 6.05 13.01 11.31
N ARG A 206 7.18 12.99 12.00
CA ARG A 206 7.69 11.81 12.70
C ARG A 206 8.59 12.21 13.88
N PRO A 207 8.75 11.38 14.92
CA PRO A 207 9.76 11.59 15.94
C PRO A 207 11.18 11.37 15.40
N ASP A 208 12.19 11.87 16.12
CA ASP A 208 13.58 11.63 15.79
C ASP A 208 13.91 10.13 15.86
N GLY A 209 14.69 9.66 14.89
CA GLY A 209 15.05 8.25 14.72
C GLY A 209 14.05 7.43 13.88
N PHE A 210 12.98 8.06 13.40
CA PHE A 210 12.00 7.45 12.47
C PHE A 210 11.95 8.18 11.12
N GLU A 211 13.08 8.77 10.72
CA GLU A 211 13.25 9.36 9.38
C GLU A 211 12.99 8.32 8.30
N LEU A 212 12.29 8.72 7.24
CA LEU A 212 12.18 7.88 6.06
C LEU A 212 13.52 7.86 5.32
N PRO A 213 13.90 6.72 4.72
CA PRO A 213 15.12 6.62 3.92
C PRO A 213 15.22 7.72 2.86
N PRO A 214 16.44 8.28 2.63
CA PRO A 214 16.65 9.29 1.59
C PRO A 214 16.09 8.89 0.21
N SER A 215 16.24 7.63 -0.20
CA SER A 215 15.73 7.12 -1.46
C SER A 215 14.20 7.23 -1.58
N ILE A 216 13.45 7.03 -0.49
CA ILE A 216 11.99 7.21 -0.45
C ILE A 216 11.64 8.70 -0.55
N MET A 217 12.32 9.55 0.24
CA MET A 217 12.08 10.99 0.24
C MET A 217 12.42 11.63 -1.10
N ASP A 218 13.53 11.25 -1.73
CA ASP A 218 13.98 11.80 -3.01
C ASP A 218 13.07 11.37 -4.16
N LYS A 219 12.59 10.11 -4.15
CA LYS A 219 11.57 9.63 -5.10
C LYS A 219 10.30 10.47 -5.01
N ALA A 220 9.83 10.77 -3.80
CA ALA A 220 8.64 11.58 -3.57
C ALA A 220 8.87 13.06 -3.97
N ARG A 221 10.03 13.65 -3.65
CA ARG A 221 10.39 15.02 -4.08
C ARG A 221 10.45 15.12 -5.60
N HIS A 222 10.99 14.11 -6.27
CA HIS A 222 11.00 14.06 -7.73
C HIS A 222 9.56 14.03 -8.29
N ALA A 223 8.67 13.18 -7.76
CA ALA A 223 7.28 13.15 -8.17
C ALA A 223 6.56 14.50 -7.93
N ALA A 224 6.82 15.15 -6.79
CA ALA A 224 6.28 16.47 -6.48
C ALA A 224 6.77 17.54 -7.46
N SER A 225 8.05 17.50 -7.86
CA SER A 225 8.60 18.47 -8.85
C SER A 225 7.93 18.35 -10.22
N LEU A 226 7.47 17.16 -10.61
CA LEU A 226 6.77 16.92 -11.87
C LEU A 226 5.28 17.29 -11.80
N SER A 227 4.66 17.15 -10.64
CA SER A 227 3.22 17.38 -10.42
C SER A 227 2.88 18.79 -9.95
N GLY A 228 3.89 19.59 -9.54
CA GLY A 228 3.74 20.93 -8.97
C GLY A 228 3.39 20.97 -7.50
N GLY A 229 3.58 19.86 -6.78
CA GLY A 229 3.49 19.78 -5.31
C GLY A 229 4.82 20.02 -4.60
N SER A 230 4.86 19.72 -3.31
CA SER A 230 6.08 19.81 -2.48
C SER A 230 6.17 18.66 -1.49
N VAL A 231 7.39 18.33 -1.01
CA VAL A 231 7.63 17.32 0.01
C VAL A 231 8.62 17.85 1.05
N ARG A 232 8.20 17.86 2.32
CA ARG A 232 9.06 18.18 3.46
C ARG A 232 8.92 17.16 4.58
N GLU A 233 9.87 17.15 5.49
CA GLU A 233 9.87 16.32 6.69
C GLU A 233 10.13 17.17 7.93
N THR A 234 9.48 16.84 9.05
CA THR A 234 9.63 17.58 10.32
C THR A 234 9.32 16.68 11.52
N ASN A 235 9.80 17.04 12.70
CA ASN A 235 9.39 16.47 13.98
C ASN A 235 8.40 17.37 14.74
N GLN A 236 8.02 18.52 14.17
CA GLN A 236 7.15 19.51 14.80
C GLN A 236 5.68 19.21 14.46
N ARG A 237 4.99 18.45 15.32
CA ARG A 237 3.60 17.98 15.10
C ARG A 237 2.62 19.13 14.88
N ALA A 238 2.63 20.14 15.76
CA ALA A 238 1.69 21.26 15.69
C ALA A 238 1.79 22.00 14.35
N GLU A 239 3.02 22.32 13.91
CA GLU A 239 3.29 22.98 12.63
C GLU A 239 2.87 22.12 11.44
N ALA A 240 3.11 20.80 11.53
CA ALA A 240 2.75 19.86 10.46
C ALA A 240 1.23 19.84 10.21
N TYR A 241 0.43 19.86 11.27
CA TYR A 241 -1.03 19.75 11.17
C TYR A 241 -1.74 21.07 10.79
N GLU A 242 -1.07 22.21 10.94
CA GLU A 242 -1.67 23.51 10.59
C GLU A 242 -2.12 23.55 9.13
N GLY A 243 -3.39 23.85 8.88
CA GLY A 243 -4.00 23.93 7.56
C GLY A 243 -4.08 22.60 6.80
N ALA A 244 -3.84 21.44 7.44
CA ALA A 244 -3.90 20.14 6.79
C ALA A 244 -5.30 19.84 6.23
N HIS A 245 -5.38 19.34 5.01
CA HIS A 245 -6.59 18.78 4.41
C HIS A 245 -6.75 17.30 4.72
N VAL A 246 -5.63 16.60 4.91
CA VAL A 246 -5.57 15.18 5.25
C VAL A 246 -4.52 14.95 6.32
N ILE A 247 -4.88 14.18 7.34
CA ILE A 247 -3.94 13.58 8.29
C ILE A 247 -4.04 12.07 8.10
N TYR A 248 -2.97 11.49 7.53
CA TYR A 248 -2.84 10.06 7.30
C TYR A 248 -1.92 9.47 8.37
N ALA A 249 -2.48 8.72 9.31
CA ALA A 249 -1.68 8.07 10.34
C ALA A 249 -1.07 6.77 9.81
N LYS A 250 0.21 6.54 10.12
CA LYS A 250 0.87 5.28 9.78
C LYS A 250 2.09 5.04 10.67
N GLU A 251 2.25 3.81 11.06
CA GLU A 251 3.39 3.33 11.83
C GLU A 251 4.44 2.73 10.91
N TRP A 252 5.73 2.96 11.21
CA TRP A 252 6.85 2.28 10.55
C TRP A 252 8.05 2.08 11.48
N ALA A 253 8.95 1.17 11.08
CA ALA A 253 10.17 0.85 11.80
C ALA A 253 11.19 2.01 11.74
N SER A 254 12.00 2.13 12.79
CA SER A 254 13.19 2.97 12.73
C SER A 254 14.18 2.42 11.70
N THR A 255 14.65 3.28 10.82
CA THR A 255 15.71 2.92 9.86
C THR A 255 17.09 2.84 10.52
N LYS A 256 17.29 3.60 11.61
CA LYS A 256 18.51 3.59 12.41
C LYS A 256 18.76 2.23 13.09
N HIS A 257 17.70 1.54 13.49
CA HIS A 257 17.75 0.24 14.18
C HIS A 257 17.07 -0.86 13.37
N TYR A 258 17.09 -0.73 12.05
CA TYR A 258 16.48 -1.72 11.16
C TYR A 258 17.17 -3.09 11.32
N GLY A 259 16.37 -4.13 11.56
CA GLY A 259 16.88 -5.47 11.89
C GLY A 259 17.10 -5.73 13.37
N ASP A 260 17.32 -4.70 14.18
CA ASP A 260 17.47 -4.82 15.64
C ASP A 260 16.13 -4.48 16.33
N ARG A 261 15.33 -5.52 16.58
CA ARG A 261 14.02 -5.38 17.21
C ARG A 261 14.08 -4.82 18.63
N VAL A 262 15.13 -5.10 19.37
CA VAL A 262 15.31 -4.65 20.77
C VAL A 262 15.64 -3.16 20.80
N ALA A 263 16.55 -2.71 19.95
CA ALA A 263 16.90 -1.31 19.84
C ALA A 263 15.74 -0.48 19.28
N ASP A 264 15.02 -0.97 18.25
CA ASP A 264 13.81 -0.31 17.73
C ASP A 264 12.74 -0.17 18.83
N GLN A 265 12.51 -1.23 19.62
CA GLN A 265 11.53 -1.21 20.72
C GLN A 265 11.91 -0.17 21.78
N LYS A 266 13.16 -0.10 22.20
CA LYS A 266 13.64 0.90 23.17
C LYS A 266 13.48 2.33 22.67
N LEU A 267 13.70 2.56 21.37
CA LEU A 267 13.54 3.86 20.76
C LEU A 267 12.08 4.31 20.71
N ARG A 268 11.14 3.39 20.42
CA ARG A 268 9.70 3.71 20.29
C ARG A 268 8.94 3.75 21.61
N GLU A 269 9.41 3.04 22.64
CA GLU A 269 8.71 2.90 23.93
C GLU A 269 8.30 4.24 24.58
N PRO A 270 9.12 5.30 24.60
CA PRO A 270 8.76 6.59 25.19
C PRO A 270 7.82 7.44 24.32
N LEU A 271 7.51 7.02 23.08
CA LEU A 271 6.78 7.81 22.07
C LEU A 271 5.29 7.50 22.01
N GLN A 272 4.70 6.97 23.09
CA GLN A 272 3.29 6.56 23.13
C GLN A 272 2.30 7.73 22.98
N ASP A 273 2.77 8.97 23.18
CA ASP A 273 2.02 10.19 22.93
C ASP A 273 1.88 10.55 21.44
N TRP A 274 2.60 9.84 20.55
CA TRP A 274 2.45 9.98 19.11
C TRP A 274 1.20 9.25 18.62
N ILE A 275 0.06 9.75 19.01
CA ILE A 275 -1.29 9.33 18.62
C ILE A 275 -1.96 10.47 17.85
N VAL A 276 -2.77 10.16 16.84
CA VAL A 276 -3.63 11.14 16.19
C VAL A 276 -4.90 11.29 17.02
N ASP A 277 -5.14 12.49 17.51
CA ASP A 277 -6.19 12.85 18.44
C ASP A 277 -6.93 14.14 18.01
N GLU A 278 -7.84 14.62 18.84
CA GLU A 278 -8.60 15.84 18.56
C GLU A 278 -7.69 17.09 18.46
N PRO A 279 -6.67 17.29 19.31
CA PRO A 279 -5.67 18.34 19.13
C PRO A 279 -4.99 18.33 17.77
N SER A 280 -4.75 17.17 17.18
CA SER A 280 -4.16 17.03 15.84
C SER A 280 -4.99 17.71 14.73
N PHE A 281 -6.28 17.91 14.97
CA PHE A 281 -7.19 18.58 14.04
C PHE A 281 -7.55 20.02 14.43
N ALA A 282 -7.02 20.54 15.54
CA ALA A 282 -7.39 21.87 16.03
C ALA A 282 -7.03 23.00 15.06
N THR A 283 -5.90 22.87 14.36
CA THR A 283 -5.39 23.86 13.39
C THR A 283 -5.53 23.38 11.94
N ALA A 284 -6.03 22.16 11.72
CA ALA A 284 -6.30 21.60 10.38
C ALA A 284 -7.52 22.30 9.74
N GLN A 285 -7.69 22.12 8.44
CA GLN A 285 -8.86 22.62 7.73
C GLN A 285 -10.17 22.12 8.37
N PRO A 286 -11.24 22.90 8.39
CA PRO A 286 -12.54 22.45 8.91
C PRO A 286 -13.04 21.15 8.22
N SER A 287 -12.75 20.99 6.93
CA SER A 287 -13.07 19.80 6.11
C SER A 287 -12.02 18.71 6.18
N ALA A 288 -10.98 18.84 6.99
CA ALA A 288 -9.87 17.86 7.06
C ALA A 288 -10.36 16.45 7.36
N ARG A 289 -9.72 15.47 6.70
CA ARG A 289 -10.04 14.06 6.80
C ARG A 289 -8.94 13.26 7.49
N PHE A 290 -9.36 12.25 8.26
CA PHE A 290 -8.49 11.23 8.82
C PHE A 290 -8.47 10.02 7.90
N MET A 291 -7.26 9.56 7.54
CA MET A 291 -7.03 8.37 6.72
C MET A 291 -6.08 7.39 7.42
N HIS A 292 -6.25 6.12 7.12
CA HIS A 292 -5.38 5.01 7.55
C HIS A 292 -5.69 3.74 6.77
N CYS A 293 -4.69 3.09 6.21
CA CYS A 293 -4.82 1.90 5.36
C CYS A 293 -5.46 0.66 6.04
N LEU A 294 -5.67 0.71 7.37
CA LEU A 294 -6.10 -0.44 8.19
C LEU A 294 -5.16 -1.67 8.07
N PRO A 295 -5.06 -2.52 9.11
CA PRO A 295 -5.75 -2.38 10.40
C PRO A 295 -5.18 -1.24 11.22
N VAL A 296 -6.00 -0.57 12.01
CA VAL A 296 -5.63 0.49 12.94
C VAL A 296 -5.78 0.03 14.39
N ARG A 297 -4.87 0.43 15.25
CA ARG A 297 -4.98 0.18 16.69
C ARG A 297 -5.67 1.34 17.38
N ARG A 298 -6.92 1.11 17.80
CA ARG A 298 -7.73 2.06 18.57
C ARG A 298 -7.07 2.43 19.88
N GLY A 299 -7.10 3.71 20.25
CA GLY A 299 -6.47 4.21 21.46
C GLY A 299 -4.93 4.11 21.48
N VAL A 300 -4.33 3.77 20.34
CA VAL A 300 -2.87 3.61 20.18
C VAL A 300 -2.35 4.46 19.02
N ALA A 301 -2.82 4.23 17.81
CA ALA A 301 -2.44 5.03 16.63
C ALA A 301 -3.35 6.26 16.46
N VAL A 302 -4.59 6.15 16.87
CA VAL A 302 -5.63 7.17 16.78
C VAL A 302 -6.63 6.99 17.90
N THR A 303 -7.22 8.07 18.39
CA THR A 303 -8.31 8.03 19.38
C THR A 303 -9.60 7.49 18.75
N ASP A 304 -10.46 6.84 19.54
CA ASP A 304 -11.78 6.38 19.09
C ASP A 304 -12.63 7.54 18.58
N ARG A 305 -12.54 8.71 19.20
CA ARG A 305 -13.30 9.89 18.81
C ARG A 305 -12.97 10.40 17.40
N ILE A 306 -11.71 10.30 16.98
CA ILE A 306 -11.32 10.61 15.61
C ILE A 306 -11.73 9.46 14.67
N LEU A 307 -11.44 8.20 15.05
CA LEU A 307 -11.66 7.04 14.20
C LEU A 307 -13.14 6.80 13.88
N ASP A 308 -14.03 7.00 14.86
CA ASP A 308 -15.49 6.84 14.72
C ASP A 308 -16.20 8.16 14.39
N GLY A 309 -15.46 9.26 14.36
CA GLY A 309 -15.98 10.61 14.11
C GLY A 309 -16.17 10.91 12.61
N PRO A 310 -16.80 12.05 12.30
CA PRO A 310 -17.15 12.42 10.92
C PRO A 310 -15.95 12.78 10.03
N ARG A 311 -14.76 12.94 10.62
CA ARG A 311 -13.52 13.19 9.87
C ARG A 311 -12.94 11.90 9.29
N SER A 312 -13.24 10.76 9.89
CA SER A 312 -12.68 9.46 9.48
C SER A 312 -13.28 8.99 8.16
N VAL A 313 -12.41 8.63 7.23
CA VAL A 313 -12.81 8.07 5.94
C VAL A 313 -12.18 6.70 5.69
N VAL A 314 -11.66 6.03 6.73
CA VAL A 314 -10.95 4.76 6.64
C VAL A 314 -11.78 3.62 6.01
N ILE A 315 -13.10 3.62 6.22
CA ILE A 315 -14.00 2.63 5.58
C ILE A 315 -14.18 2.94 4.10
N HIS A 316 -14.38 4.21 3.74
CA HIS A 316 -14.47 4.65 2.35
C HIS A 316 -13.15 4.36 1.59
N GLU A 317 -12.00 4.66 2.20
CA GLU A 317 -10.68 4.31 1.70
C GLU A 317 -10.54 2.79 1.45
N ALA A 318 -10.94 1.97 2.43
CA ALA A 318 -10.92 0.51 2.29
C ALA A 318 -11.88 -0.02 1.21
N GLN A 319 -13.06 0.57 1.04
CA GLN A 319 -13.99 0.23 -0.04
C GLN A 319 -13.39 0.54 -1.41
N ASN A 320 -12.67 1.64 -1.56
CA ASN A 320 -12.03 2.04 -2.80
C ASN A 320 -10.90 1.08 -3.22
N ARG A 321 -10.37 0.24 -2.31
CA ARG A 321 -9.46 -0.86 -2.65
C ARG A 321 -10.07 -1.79 -3.70
N MET A 322 -11.30 -2.22 -3.51
CA MET A 322 -11.99 -3.12 -4.44
C MET A 322 -12.14 -2.47 -5.82
N TRP A 323 -12.57 -1.22 -5.87
CA TRP A 323 -12.79 -0.54 -7.15
C TRP A 323 -11.50 -0.26 -7.92
N GLY A 324 -10.43 0.14 -7.20
CA GLY A 324 -9.10 0.28 -7.80
C GLY A 324 -8.57 -1.05 -8.35
N GLN A 325 -8.70 -2.12 -7.56
CA GLN A 325 -8.29 -3.46 -7.98
C GLN A 325 -9.13 -3.98 -9.16
N MET A 326 -10.44 -3.70 -9.22
CA MET A 326 -11.26 -4.01 -10.39
C MET A 326 -10.71 -3.35 -11.66
N ALA A 327 -10.31 -2.09 -11.58
CA ALA A 327 -9.72 -1.41 -12.73
C ALA A 327 -8.39 -2.05 -13.17
N VAL A 328 -7.55 -2.44 -12.22
CA VAL A 328 -6.27 -3.11 -12.50
C VAL A 328 -6.48 -4.46 -13.18
N VAL A 329 -7.31 -5.35 -12.61
CA VAL A 329 -7.55 -6.68 -13.20
C VAL A 329 -8.29 -6.57 -14.53
N TYR A 330 -9.19 -5.59 -14.69
CA TYR A 330 -9.85 -5.29 -15.96
C TYR A 330 -8.84 -4.86 -17.03
N GLN A 331 -7.89 -3.98 -16.67
CA GLN A 331 -6.84 -3.53 -17.60
C GLN A 331 -5.84 -4.64 -17.94
N MET A 332 -5.73 -5.68 -17.12
CA MET A 332 -4.85 -6.82 -17.37
C MET A 332 -5.50 -7.91 -18.22
N MET A 333 -6.78 -8.21 -17.99
CA MET A 333 -7.44 -9.40 -18.51
C MET A 333 -8.76 -9.13 -19.23
N GLY A 334 -9.24 -7.87 -19.23
CA GLY A 334 -10.55 -7.50 -19.77
C GLY A 334 -10.61 -7.49 -21.31
N PRO A 335 -11.79 -7.23 -21.88
CA PRO A 335 -11.98 -7.24 -23.32
C PRO A 335 -11.14 -6.15 -24.01
N GLY A 336 -10.47 -6.53 -25.08
CA GLY A 336 -9.61 -5.64 -25.89
C GLY A 336 -8.17 -5.52 -25.38
N VAL A 337 -7.79 -6.37 -24.45
CA VAL A 337 -6.41 -6.44 -23.91
C VAL A 337 -5.54 -7.43 -24.68
#